data_c71f9339ab88c28f8c3ec6b3f187c121
#
_entry.id   c71f9339ab88c28f8c3ec6b3f187c121
#
_cell.length_a   1.000
_cell.length_b   1.000
_cell.length_c   1.000
_cell.angle_alpha   90.00
_cell.angle_beta   90.00
_cell.angle_gamma   90.00
#
_symmetry.space_group_name_H-M   'P 1'
#
loop_
_entity.id
_entity.type
_entity.pdbx_description
1 polymer ?
#
loop_
_entity_poly.entity_id
_entity_poly.type
_entity_poly.pdbx_seq_one_letter_code
_entity_poly.pdbx_strand_id
1 'polypeptide(L)'
;MNSVPLLELSGPPRARGITHGRALAGRLRGFLDDSLARLGHLADRPVDLDSLRPSIAAHRDVVAAALPDLAEEVDGLAAGVGVDRDAAWLLQLRREVLGYSRVTAGDCTTYASVRGRPVLAQTVDLNGNLDDQIAVLAVSGPRHRSLVLSFAGLLGYLGVNDAGIAIGLNLVLGGEWEPGVPPYLAIRHVLDSADSVDQAVEILCELPLASSRSFMICGEERAVCVESLGSQRSILEDADLAHTNHFLDPDFAERDEINVFAKNSSRRRLEAVREAGIPDASDTASHHRLLSTPPILVPDNGDIRRERTVAAVILRPDLGEIRLWPGDPSTAEGQVHSLQQWSASGSHR
;
A
#
# COMPACT_ATOMS: atom_id res chain seq x y z
N MET A 1 -19.01 11.06 9.96
CA MET A 1 -17.85 10.93 9.05
C MET A 1 -18.33 10.30 7.74
N ASN A 2 -17.83 10.71 6.57
CA ASN A 2 -18.24 10.10 5.30
C ASN A 2 -17.66 8.69 5.21
N SER A 3 -18.46 7.70 4.80
CA SER A 3 -17.97 6.34 4.55
C SER A 3 -16.91 6.36 3.44
N VAL A 4 -15.90 5.49 3.57
CA VAL A 4 -14.91 5.29 2.51
C VAL A 4 -15.62 4.74 1.28
N PRO A 5 -15.43 5.33 0.09
CA PRO A 5 -16.09 4.84 -1.12
C PRO A 5 -15.56 3.45 -1.51
N LEU A 6 -16.47 2.55 -1.85
CA LEU A 6 -16.19 1.28 -2.52
C LEU A 6 -16.40 1.46 -4.03
N LEU A 7 -15.39 1.21 -4.84
CA LEU A 7 -15.44 1.37 -6.29
C LEU A 7 -15.32 0.01 -6.97
N GLU A 8 -16.33 -0.36 -7.76
CA GLU A 8 -16.30 -1.58 -8.56
C GLU A 8 -15.62 -1.30 -9.92
N LEU A 9 -14.51 -1.99 -10.17
CA LEU A 9 -13.67 -1.83 -11.35
C LEU A 9 -13.62 -3.12 -12.15
N SER A 10 -14.22 -3.11 -13.34
CA SER A 10 -14.29 -4.26 -14.22
C SER A 10 -14.00 -3.91 -15.67
N GLY A 11 -13.75 -4.95 -16.50
CA GLY A 11 -13.47 -4.80 -17.93
C GLY A 11 -11.96 -4.64 -18.23
N PRO A 12 -11.63 -4.20 -19.47
CA PRO A 12 -10.25 -4.01 -19.89
C PRO A 12 -9.50 -2.99 -19.02
N PRO A 13 -8.15 -3.06 -18.94
CA PRO A 13 -7.35 -2.20 -18.05
C PRO A 13 -7.68 -0.71 -18.17
N ARG A 14 -7.68 -0.17 -19.38
CA ARG A 14 -8.01 1.23 -19.62
C ARG A 14 -9.42 1.61 -19.15
N ALA A 15 -10.40 0.72 -19.29
CA ALA A 15 -11.79 0.98 -18.85
C ALA A 15 -11.88 1.01 -17.32
N ARG A 16 -11.17 0.12 -16.61
CA ARG A 16 -11.06 0.14 -15.13
C ARG A 16 -10.50 1.47 -14.66
N GLY A 17 -9.39 1.92 -15.28
CA GLY A 17 -8.79 3.21 -14.97
C GLY A 17 -9.74 4.39 -15.20
N ILE A 18 -10.47 4.40 -16.33
CA ILE A 18 -11.48 5.45 -16.62
C ILE A 18 -12.58 5.45 -15.54
N THR A 19 -13.08 4.28 -15.16
CA THR A 19 -14.11 4.15 -14.11
C THR A 19 -13.61 4.66 -12.77
N HIS A 20 -12.41 4.27 -12.37
CA HIS A 20 -11.74 4.74 -11.16
C HIS A 20 -11.57 6.28 -11.18
N GLY A 21 -11.01 6.80 -12.27
CA GLY A 21 -10.77 8.24 -12.42
C GLY A 21 -12.07 9.06 -12.40
N ARG A 22 -13.12 8.61 -13.08
CA ARG A 22 -14.43 9.30 -13.07
C ARG A 22 -15.06 9.33 -11.69
N ALA A 23 -15.03 8.21 -10.97
CA ALA A 23 -15.61 8.10 -9.63
C ALA A 23 -14.96 9.05 -8.63
N LEU A 24 -13.65 9.30 -8.74
CA LEU A 24 -12.89 10.17 -7.86
C LEU A 24 -12.46 11.50 -8.49
N ALA A 25 -12.98 11.86 -9.68
CA ALA A 25 -12.49 12.98 -10.47
C ALA A 25 -12.36 14.31 -9.70
N GLY A 26 -13.39 14.70 -8.95
CA GLY A 26 -13.37 15.92 -8.14
C GLY A 26 -12.32 15.88 -7.04
N ARG A 27 -12.24 14.73 -6.34
CA ARG A 27 -11.28 14.51 -5.26
C ARG A 27 -9.83 14.52 -5.77
N LEU A 28 -9.55 13.82 -6.86
CA LEU A 28 -8.20 13.72 -7.41
C LEU A 28 -7.72 15.03 -8.05
N ARG A 29 -8.62 15.78 -8.72
CA ARG A 29 -8.26 17.14 -9.20
C ARG A 29 -7.93 18.06 -8.03
N GLY A 30 -8.80 18.13 -7.02
CA GLY A 30 -8.52 18.95 -5.84
C GLY A 30 -7.23 18.54 -5.13
N PHE A 31 -6.91 17.25 -5.08
CA PHE A 31 -5.66 16.77 -4.52
C PHE A 31 -4.43 17.15 -5.36
N LEU A 32 -4.52 17.09 -6.70
CA LEU A 32 -3.46 17.55 -7.61
C LEU A 32 -3.24 19.06 -7.53
N ASP A 33 -4.33 19.82 -7.39
CA ASP A 33 -4.28 21.29 -7.26
C ASP A 33 -3.72 21.73 -5.89
N ASP A 34 -3.85 20.88 -4.86
CA ASP A 34 -3.28 21.12 -3.52
C ASP A 34 -1.76 20.90 -3.55
N SER A 35 -1.05 21.96 -3.96
CA SER A 35 0.42 22.00 -3.97
C SER A 35 1.05 20.78 -4.68
N LEU A 36 0.54 20.46 -5.88
CA LEU A 36 0.92 19.29 -6.68
C LEU A 36 0.83 18.00 -5.89
N ALA A 37 -0.38 17.59 -5.58
CA ALA A 37 -0.65 16.39 -4.75
C ALA A 37 0.06 16.43 -3.39
N ARG A 38 0.11 17.61 -2.77
CA ARG A 38 0.77 17.90 -1.48
C ARG A 38 2.28 17.72 -1.47
N LEU A 39 2.91 17.49 -2.62
CA LEU A 39 4.36 17.36 -2.70
C LEU A 39 5.09 18.65 -2.32
N GLY A 40 4.54 19.81 -2.69
CA GLY A 40 5.12 21.11 -2.33
C GLY A 40 5.14 21.39 -0.82
N HIS A 41 4.23 20.77 -0.05
CA HIS A 41 4.28 20.83 1.42
C HIS A 41 5.39 19.94 2.02
N LEU A 42 5.77 18.89 1.30
CA LEU A 42 6.74 17.89 1.75
C LEU A 42 8.16 18.20 1.26
N ALA A 43 8.28 18.92 0.16
CA ALA A 43 9.56 19.23 -0.51
C ALA A 43 10.24 20.47 0.11
N ASP A 44 11.60 20.49 0.15
CA ASP A 44 12.36 21.68 0.59
C ASP A 44 12.51 22.74 -0.53
N ARG A 45 12.14 22.38 -1.76
CA ARG A 45 12.20 23.24 -2.93
C ARG A 45 10.84 23.25 -3.62
N PRO A 46 10.50 24.33 -4.34
CA PRO A 46 9.32 24.33 -5.19
C PRO A 46 9.33 23.14 -6.14
N VAL A 47 8.20 22.44 -6.22
CA VAL A 47 8.01 21.27 -7.09
C VAL A 47 6.89 21.60 -8.06
N ASP A 48 7.14 21.44 -9.35
CA ASP A 48 6.15 21.52 -10.42
C ASP A 48 6.18 20.25 -11.28
N LEU A 49 5.10 20.02 -12.01
CA LEU A 49 4.95 18.82 -12.81
C LEU A 49 6.00 18.74 -13.93
N ASP A 50 6.34 19.86 -14.55
CA ASP A 50 7.28 19.88 -15.67
C ASP A 50 8.68 19.44 -15.25
N SER A 51 9.11 19.85 -14.06
CA SER A 51 10.39 19.40 -13.49
C SER A 51 10.44 17.92 -13.18
N LEU A 52 9.28 17.28 -12.92
CA LEU A 52 9.16 15.86 -12.60
C LEU A 52 8.96 14.97 -13.84
N ARG A 53 8.53 15.52 -14.98
CA ARG A 53 8.22 14.75 -16.22
C ARG A 53 9.33 13.79 -16.64
N PRO A 54 10.62 14.15 -16.63
CA PRO A 54 11.68 13.19 -17.02
C PRO A 54 11.74 11.96 -16.11
N SER A 55 11.63 12.15 -14.79
CA SER A 55 11.60 11.04 -13.82
C SER A 55 10.33 10.20 -13.98
N ILE A 56 9.16 10.84 -14.11
CA ILE A 56 7.88 10.14 -14.34
C ILE A 56 7.94 9.31 -15.62
N ALA A 57 8.46 9.87 -16.73
CA ALA A 57 8.59 9.16 -17.99
C ALA A 57 9.49 7.93 -17.88
N ALA A 58 10.62 8.04 -17.17
CA ALA A 58 11.54 6.93 -16.98
C ALA A 58 10.89 5.75 -16.21
N HIS A 59 10.15 6.04 -15.13
CA HIS A 59 9.38 5.01 -14.41
C HIS A 59 8.28 4.40 -15.27
N ARG A 60 7.51 5.24 -15.96
CA ARG A 60 6.42 4.80 -16.85
C ARG A 60 6.92 3.83 -17.93
N ASP A 61 8.07 4.10 -18.54
CA ASP A 61 8.62 3.26 -19.60
C ASP A 61 8.98 1.87 -19.07
N VAL A 62 9.54 1.78 -17.85
CA VAL A 62 9.81 0.49 -17.19
C VAL A 62 8.50 -0.23 -16.85
N VAL A 63 7.51 0.48 -16.29
CA VAL A 63 6.21 -0.12 -15.98
C VAL A 63 5.50 -0.60 -17.25
N ALA A 64 5.53 0.18 -18.33
CA ALA A 64 4.91 -0.21 -19.60
C ALA A 64 5.55 -1.46 -20.20
N ALA A 65 6.85 -1.67 -19.99
CA ALA A 65 7.54 -2.87 -20.41
C ALA A 65 7.23 -4.10 -19.54
N ALA A 66 7.19 -3.92 -18.21
CA ALA A 66 7.01 -5.01 -17.26
C ALA A 66 5.52 -5.35 -17.00
N LEU A 67 4.65 -4.33 -16.92
CA LEU A 67 3.24 -4.42 -16.52
C LEU A 67 2.34 -3.59 -17.47
N PRO A 68 2.25 -3.94 -18.78
CA PRO A 68 1.56 -3.13 -19.78
C PRO A 68 0.09 -2.86 -19.43
N ASP A 69 -0.62 -3.84 -18.88
CA ASP A 69 -2.02 -3.71 -18.48
C ASP A 69 -2.21 -2.64 -17.38
N LEU A 70 -1.31 -2.60 -16.39
CA LEU A 70 -1.38 -1.59 -15.33
C LEU A 70 -0.97 -0.21 -15.84
N ALA A 71 -0.04 -0.14 -16.80
CA ALA A 71 0.28 1.13 -17.47
C ALA A 71 -0.94 1.69 -18.21
N GLU A 72 -1.69 0.85 -18.94
CA GLU A 72 -2.95 1.25 -19.57
C GLU A 72 -4.03 1.67 -18.56
N GLU A 73 -4.08 1.03 -17.39
CA GLU A 73 -5.03 1.37 -16.34
C GLU A 73 -4.71 2.75 -15.74
N VAL A 74 -3.41 3.11 -15.54
CA VAL A 74 -3.00 4.46 -15.12
C VAL A 74 -3.34 5.50 -16.18
N ASP A 75 -3.13 5.19 -17.47
CA ASP A 75 -3.53 6.07 -18.57
C ASP A 75 -5.06 6.25 -18.64
N GLY A 76 -5.79 5.19 -18.31
CA GLY A 76 -7.24 5.24 -18.13
C GLY A 76 -7.66 6.16 -16.97
N LEU A 77 -6.94 6.10 -15.85
CA LEU A 77 -7.17 6.97 -14.69
C LEU A 77 -7.05 8.46 -15.10
N ALA A 78 -5.99 8.81 -15.83
CA ALA A 78 -5.80 10.17 -16.37
C ALA A 78 -7.01 10.63 -17.19
N ALA A 79 -7.46 9.80 -18.14
CA ALA A 79 -8.62 10.08 -18.98
C ALA A 79 -9.93 10.20 -18.16
N GLY A 80 -10.10 9.35 -17.13
CA GLY A 80 -11.27 9.38 -16.26
C GLY A 80 -11.34 10.62 -15.38
N VAL A 81 -10.22 11.05 -14.82
CA VAL A 81 -10.09 12.29 -14.03
C VAL A 81 -10.18 13.52 -14.92
N GLY A 82 -9.75 13.44 -16.18
CA GLY A 82 -9.62 14.57 -17.09
C GLY A 82 -8.41 15.44 -16.78
N VAL A 83 -7.26 14.81 -16.51
CA VAL A 83 -5.99 15.48 -16.20
C VAL A 83 -4.88 15.04 -17.17
N ASP A 84 -3.76 15.76 -17.14
CA ASP A 84 -2.55 15.35 -17.86
C ASP A 84 -2.12 13.92 -17.48
N ARG A 85 -1.61 13.17 -18.46
CA ARG A 85 -1.14 11.80 -18.28
C ARG A 85 -0.09 11.70 -17.17
N ASP A 86 0.90 12.60 -17.19
CA ASP A 86 1.97 12.59 -16.19
C ASP A 86 1.48 12.97 -14.79
N ALA A 87 0.38 13.74 -14.68
CA ALA A 87 -0.25 14.01 -13.38
C ALA A 87 -0.87 12.74 -12.77
N ALA A 88 -1.50 11.87 -13.56
CA ALA A 88 -2.00 10.59 -13.07
C ALA A 88 -0.86 9.62 -12.72
N TRP A 89 0.21 9.61 -13.51
CA TRP A 89 1.42 8.84 -13.18
C TRP A 89 2.10 9.36 -11.91
N LEU A 90 2.12 10.68 -11.69
CA LEU A 90 2.62 11.26 -10.45
C LEU A 90 1.90 10.69 -9.22
N LEU A 91 0.58 10.45 -9.29
CA LEU A 91 -0.16 9.86 -8.18
C LEU A 91 0.39 8.47 -7.80
N GLN A 92 0.86 7.67 -8.78
CA GLN A 92 1.47 6.36 -8.54
C GLN A 92 2.92 6.46 -8.02
N LEU A 93 3.59 7.60 -8.23
CA LEU A 93 5.04 7.77 -8.05
C LEU A 93 5.40 8.82 -7.00
N ARG A 94 4.40 9.35 -6.24
CA ARG A 94 4.65 10.46 -5.29
C ARG A 94 5.87 10.22 -4.40
N ARG A 95 6.05 9.00 -3.93
CA ARG A 95 7.15 8.64 -3.04
C ARG A 95 8.48 8.57 -3.78
N GLU A 96 8.48 7.95 -4.94
CA GLU A 96 9.66 7.73 -5.76
C GLU A 96 10.22 9.07 -6.30
N VAL A 97 9.35 10.00 -6.71
CA VAL A 97 9.78 11.33 -7.21
C VAL A 97 10.21 12.30 -6.11
N LEU A 98 9.73 12.14 -4.87
CA LEU A 98 10.25 12.89 -3.71
C LEU A 98 11.68 12.50 -3.39
N GLY A 99 12.07 11.29 -3.78
CA GLY A 99 13.39 10.75 -3.55
C GLY A 99 13.64 10.31 -2.11
N TYR A 100 14.78 9.70 -1.95
CA TYR A 100 15.26 8.96 -0.80
C TYR A 100 15.55 9.82 0.45
N SER A 101 16.08 11.04 0.25
CA SER A 101 16.69 11.83 1.32
C SER A 101 15.71 12.50 2.31
N ARG A 102 14.40 12.27 2.19
CA ARG A 102 13.37 13.05 2.88
C ARG A 102 12.42 12.26 3.75
N VAL A 103 12.74 11.01 4.06
CA VAL A 103 11.98 10.23 5.03
C VAL A 103 12.39 10.68 6.41
N THR A 104 11.57 11.51 7.03
CA THR A 104 11.79 11.96 8.42
C THR A 104 11.41 10.87 9.41
N ALA A 105 10.46 10.02 9.08
CA ALA A 105 10.10 8.79 9.77
C ALA A 105 9.38 7.89 8.76
N GLY A 106 9.58 6.58 8.83
CA GLY A 106 8.68 5.62 8.21
C GLY A 106 7.96 4.95 9.37
N ASP A 107 6.64 4.90 9.35
CA ASP A 107 5.92 4.58 10.58
C ASP A 107 4.84 3.51 10.43
N CYS A 108 4.79 2.75 9.31
CA CYS A 108 3.87 1.62 9.17
C CYS A 108 4.28 0.46 10.09
N THR A 109 3.30 -0.22 10.64
CA THR A 109 3.48 -1.48 11.37
C THR A 109 2.62 -2.55 10.70
N THR A 110 3.23 -3.65 10.28
CA THR A 110 2.54 -4.76 9.64
C THR A 110 2.85 -6.05 10.39
N TYR A 111 1.85 -6.89 10.59
CA TYR A 111 2.05 -8.23 11.11
C TYR A 111 1.12 -9.23 10.43
N ALA A 112 1.54 -10.47 10.37
CA ALA A 112 0.75 -11.58 9.84
C ALA A 112 0.89 -12.81 10.71
N SER A 113 -0.16 -13.61 10.80
CA SER A 113 -0.15 -14.91 11.46
C SER A 113 -0.94 -15.94 10.64
N VAL A 114 -0.44 -17.16 10.62
CA VAL A 114 -1.12 -18.35 10.09
C VAL A 114 -1.40 -19.39 11.17
N ARG A 115 -1.24 -19.00 12.43
CA ARG A 115 -1.64 -19.87 13.57
C ARG A 115 -3.16 -19.91 13.67
N GLY A 116 -3.75 -21.02 13.29
CA GLY A 116 -5.19 -21.18 13.19
C GLY A 116 -5.74 -20.64 11.89
N ARG A 117 -6.35 -19.47 11.87
CA ARG A 117 -6.82 -18.82 10.64
C ARG A 117 -5.86 -17.71 10.21
N PRO A 118 -5.67 -17.50 8.89
CA PRO A 118 -4.74 -16.49 8.42
C PRO A 118 -5.26 -15.08 8.66
N VAL A 119 -4.34 -14.19 9.04
CA VAL A 119 -4.60 -12.76 9.20
C VAL A 119 -3.35 -11.96 8.83
N LEU A 120 -3.56 -10.84 8.14
CA LEU A 120 -2.56 -9.80 7.98
C LEU A 120 -3.17 -8.49 8.46
N ALA A 121 -2.47 -7.76 9.32
CA ALA A 121 -2.96 -6.49 9.82
C ALA A 121 -1.87 -5.42 9.76
N GLN A 122 -2.30 -4.17 9.54
CA GLN A 122 -1.37 -3.07 9.30
C GLN A 122 -1.95 -1.73 9.78
N THR A 123 -1.12 -0.88 10.45
CA THR A 123 -1.31 0.57 10.44
C THR A 123 -0.66 1.15 9.20
N VAL A 124 -1.38 2.05 8.53
CA VAL A 124 -0.88 2.82 7.40
C VAL A 124 -0.54 4.22 7.89
N ASP A 125 0.75 4.52 7.96
CA ASP A 125 1.22 5.79 8.46
C ASP A 125 1.86 6.59 7.34
N LEU A 126 1.24 7.72 6.97
CA LEU A 126 1.62 8.52 5.82
C LEU A 126 1.70 10.00 6.19
N ASN A 127 2.64 10.71 5.56
CA ASN A 127 2.65 12.16 5.52
C ASN A 127 1.73 12.69 4.43
N GLY A 128 1.42 13.99 4.48
CA GLY A 128 0.54 14.63 3.50
C GLY A 128 -0.95 14.51 3.84
N ASN A 129 -1.32 14.07 5.05
CA ASN A 129 -2.72 13.98 5.51
C ASN A 129 -3.64 13.24 4.53
N LEU A 130 -3.26 12.00 4.14
CA LEU A 130 -3.94 11.23 3.10
C LEU A 130 -5.22 10.52 3.55
N ASP A 131 -5.65 10.67 4.77
CA ASP A 131 -6.89 10.11 5.32
C ASP A 131 -8.16 10.64 4.62
N ASP A 132 -8.10 11.80 3.98
CA ASP A 132 -9.17 12.34 3.13
C ASP A 132 -9.19 11.72 1.71
N GLN A 133 -8.19 10.92 1.35
CA GLN A 133 -7.98 10.35 0.00
C GLN A 133 -8.19 8.84 -0.07
N ILE A 134 -8.78 8.23 0.94
CA ILE A 134 -8.97 6.77 1.02
C ILE A 134 -10.12 6.31 0.12
N ALA A 135 -9.93 5.17 -0.57
CA ALA A 135 -10.95 4.42 -1.25
C ALA A 135 -10.67 2.91 -1.15
N VAL A 136 -11.70 2.07 -1.26
CA VAL A 136 -11.55 0.62 -1.45
C VAL A 136 -11.94 0.32 -2.89
N LEU A 137 -11.06 -0.38 -3.62
CA LEU A 137 -11.30 -0.82 -4.99
C LEU A 137 -11.68 -2.30 -4.97
N ALA A 138 -12.85 -2.63 -5.51
CA ALA A 138 -13.26 -3.99 -5.81
C ALA A 138 -12.93 -4.25 -7.28
N VAL A 139 -11.85 -4.96 -7.53
CA VAL A 139 -11.27 -5.13 -8.86
C VAL A 139 -11.57 -6.51 -9.43
N SER A 140 -12.11 -6.55 -10.66
CA SER A 140 -12.10 -7.75 -11.50
C SER A 140 -10.82 -7.74 -12.33
N GLY A 141 -9.78 -8.35 -11.78
CA GLY A 141 -8.49 -8.52 -12.45
C GLY A 141 -8.53 -9.59 -13.55
N PRO A 142 -7.41 -9.83 -14.25
CA PRO A 142 -7.33 -10.81 -15.33
C PRO A 142 -7.49 -12.26 -14.86
N ARG A 143 -7.05 -12.59 -13.63
CA ARG A 143 -7.17 -13.93 -13.03
C ARG A 143 -8.01 -13.91 -11.77
N HIS A 144 -7.83 -12.90 -10.93
CA HIS A 144 -8.45 -12.82 -9.61
C HIS A 144 -9.30 -11.58 -9.46
N ARG A 145 -10.32 -11.71 -8.61
CA ARG A 145 -11.00 -10.57 -8.01
C ARG A 145 -10.25 -10.19 -6.75
N SER A 146 -10.13 -8.90 -6.49
CA SER A 146 -9.42 -8.40 -5.32
C SER A 146 -10.15 -7.22 -4.67
N LEU A 147 -9.97 -7.08 -3.36
CA LEU A 147 -10.23 -5.85 -2.63
C LEU A 147 -8.90 -5.17 -2.34
N VAL A 148 -8.80 -3.92 -2.71
CA VAL A 148 -7.57 -3.14 -2.64
C VAL A 148 -7.82 -1.84 -1.90
N LEU A 149 -7.04 -1.55 -0.85
CA LEU A 149 -7.01 -0.21 -0.27
C LEU A 149 -6.22 0.71 -1.20
N SER A 150 -6.77 1.88 -1.46
CA SER A 150 -6.21 2.91 -2.32
C SER A 150 -6.16 4.26 -1.61
N PHE A 151 -5.12 5.03 -1.88
CA PHE A 151 -4.96 6.41 -1.46
C PHE A 151 -4.71 7.28 -2.69
N ALA A 152 -5.46 8.38 -2.82
CA ALA A 152 -5.21 9.39 -3.85
C ALA A 152 -5.07 8.82 -5.29
N GLY A 153 -5.91 7.85 -5.65
CA GLY A 153 -5.92 7.27 -6.99
C GLY A 153 -4.84 6.22 -7.26
N LEU A 154 -4.12 5.74 -6.23
CA LEU A 154 -3.24 4.57 -6.36
C LEU A 154 -4.04 3.35 -6.86
N LEU A 155 -3.45 2.56 -7.75
CA LEU A 155 -4.06 1.30 -8.19
C LEU A 155 -3.90 0.16 -7.18
N GLY A 156 -2.97 0.29 -6.22
CA GLY A 156 -2.72 -0.67 -5.16
C GLY A 156 -2.01 -0.02 -3.98
N TYR A 157 -2.27 -0.50 -2.76
CA TYR A 157 -1.50 -0.16 -1.57
C TYR A 157 -1.35 -1.38 -0.67
N LEU A 158 -2.44 -2.03 -0.33
CA LEU A 158 -2.54 -3.34 0.30
C LEU A 158 -3.88 -3.97 -0.09
N GLY A 159 -4.05 -5.24 0.11
CA GLY A 159 -5.32 -5.87 -0.23
C GLY A 159 -5.33 -7.39 -0.10
N VAL A 160 -6.41 -7.98 -0.58
CA VAL A 160 -6.65 -9.42 -0.59
C VAL A 160 -7.32 -9.83 -1.89
N ASN A 161 -6.95 -10.99 -2.45
CA ASN A 161 -7.59 -11.57 -3.63
C ASN A 161 -8.45 -12.80 -3.30
N ASP A 162 -9.19 -13.30 -4.29
CA ASP A 162 -10.07 -14.47 -4.14
C ASP A 162 -9.34 -15.82 -4.21
N ALA A 163 -8.02 -15.83 -4.44
CA ALA A 163 -7.15 -16.99 -4.20
C ALA A 163 -6.71 -17.10 -2.73
N GLY A 164 -7.13 -16.20 -1.86
CA GLY A 164 -6.75 -16.20 -0.44
C GLY A 164 -5.36 -15.62 -0.18
N ILE A 165 -4.87 -14.71 -1.01
CA ILE A 165 -3.59 -14.03 -0.81
C ILE A 165 -3.84 -12.60 -0.33
N ALA A 166 -3.32 -12.26 0.85
CA ALA A 166 -3.25 -10.90 1.35
C ALA A 166 -1.82 -10.35 1.24
N ILE A 167 -1.70 -9.06 0.96
CA ILE A 167 -0.41 -8.38 0.88
C ILE A 167 -0.49 -6.98 1.50
N GLY A 168 0.54 -6.65 2.31
CA GLY A 168 0.79 -5.34 2.88
C GLY A 168 2.22 -4.90 2.64
N LEU A 169 2.57 -3.66 3.02
CA LEU A 169 3.93 -3.16 2.81
C LEU A 169 4.40 -2.22 3.92
N ASN A 170 5.73 -2.18 4.10
CA ASN A 170 6.41 -1.15 4.87
C ASN A 170 7.49 -0.48 4.03
N LEU A 171 7.68 0.82 4.24
CA LEU A 171 8.84 1.51 3.73
C LEU A 171 10.08 1.09 4.52
N VAL A 172 11.12 0.71 3.81
CA VAL A 172 12.48 0.56 4.33
C VAL A 172 13.42 1.40 3.47
N LEU A 173 14.55 1.82 4.02
CA LEU A 173 15.47 2.73 3.34
C LEU A 173 16.85 2.11 3.20
N GLY A 174 17.31 1.99 1.98
CA GLY A 174 18.64 1.50 1.63
C GLY A 174 18.77 1.32 0.12
N GLY A 175 19.99 1.30 -0.37
CA GLY A 175 20.30 1.15 -1.78
C GLY A 175 19.88 2.34 -2.63
N GLU A 176 20.20 2.29 -3.89
CA GLU A 176 19.81 3.32 -4.86
C GLU A 176 18.37 3.08 -5.34
N TRP A 177 17.57 4.14 -5.41
CA TRP A 177 16.26 4.11 -6.02
C TRP A 177 16.40 4.55 -7.47
N GLU A 178 15.89 3.73 -8.36
CA GLU A 178 16.02 3.90 -9.81
C GLU A 178 14.65 3.85 -10.49
N PRO A 179 14.55 4.33 -11.74
CA PRO A 179 13.34 4.12 -12.53
C PRO A 179 12.96 2.64 -12.56
N GLY A 180 11.74 2.33 -12.11
CA GLY A 180 11.27 0.96 -11.95
C GLY A 180 9.78 0.90 -11.64
N VAL A 181 9.30 -0.29 -11.29
CA VAL A 181 7.92 -0.54 -10.88
C VAL A 181 7.72 -0.01 -9.45
N PRO A 182 6.82 0.97 -9.23
CA PRO A 182 6.51 1.41 -7.87
C PRO A 182 5.81 0.30 -7.09
N PRO A 183 6.00 0.22 -5.75
CA PRO A 183 5.48 -0.87 -4.93
C PRO A 183 3.97 -1.04 -5.02
N TYR A 184 3.24 0.03 -5.27
CA TYR A 184 1.79 0.03 -5.40
C TYR A 184 1.31 -0.75 -6.63
N LEU A 185 2.01 -0.64 -7.75
CA LEU A 185 1.73 -1.43 -8.95
C LEU A 185 2.20 -2.87 -8.81
N ALA A 186 3.31 -3.12 -8.10
CA ALA A 186 3.75 -4.47 -7.77
C ALA A 186 2.71 -5.21 -6.91
N ILE A 187 2.17 -4.57 -5.85
CA ILE A 187 1.11 -5.12 -5.02
C ILE A 187 -0.14 -5.42 -5.85
N ARG A 188 -0.55 -4.48 -6.71
CA ARG A 188 -1.70 -4.71 -7.57
C ARG A 188 -1.47 -5.89 -8.52
N HIS A 189 -0.28 -6.03 -9.08
CA HIS A 189 0.05 -7.16 -9.94
C HIS A 189 0.03 -8.50 -9.20
N VAL A 190 0.54 -8.54 -7.97
CA VAL A 190 0.42 -9.74 -7.10
C VAL A 190 -1.05 -10.09 -6.87
N LEU A 191 -1.89 -9.12 -6.51
CA LEU A 191 -3.33 -9.36 -6.27
C LEU A 191 -4.09 -9.79 -7.51
N ASP A 192 -3.70 -9.31 -8.69
CA ASP A 192 -4.32 -9.66 -9.97
C ASP A 192 -3.90 -11.04 -10.50
N SER A 193 -2.74 -11.59 -10.03
CA SER A 193 -2.08 -12.72 -10.70
C SER A 193 -1.73 -13.91 -9.82
N ALA A 194 -1.49 -13.70 -8.51
CA ALA A 194 -0.95 -14.75 -7.65
C ALA A 194 -2.03 -15.71 -7.14
N ASP A 195 -1.84 -17.02 -7.41
CA ASP A 195 -2.67 -18.11 -6.89
C ASP A 195 -2.16 -18.65 -5.53
N SER A 196 -0.90 -18.33 -5.17
CA SER A 196 -0.23 -18.83 -3.97
C SER A 196 0.78 -17.83 -3.41
N VAL A 197 1.22 -18.07 -2.17
CA VAL A 197 2.30 -17.28 -1.55
C VAL A 197 3.60 -17.41 -2.35
N ASP A 198 3.93 -18.62 -2.84
CA ASP A 198 5.14 -18.83 -3.64
C ASP A 198 5.12 -18.00 -4.92
N GLN A 199 4.00 -17.97 -5.64
CA GLN A 199 3.88 -17.15 -6.85
C GLN A 199 3.91 -15.66 -6.53
N ALA A 200 3.33 -15.21 -5.41
CA ALA A 200 3.44 -13.83 -4.98
C ALA A 200 4.89 -13.42 -4.68
N VAL A 201 5.67 -14.31 -4.05
CA VAL A 201 7.11 -14.11 -3.81
C VAL A 201 7.88 -14.07 -5.13
N GLU A 202 7.63 -15.01 -6.04
CA GLU A 202 8.28 -15.07 -7.36
C GLU A 202 8.06 -13.76 -8.15
N ILE A 203 6.80 -13.29 -8.22
CA ILE A 203 6.45 -12.00 -8.86
C ILE A 203 7.29 -10.85 -8.27
N LEU A 204 7.36 -10.73 -6.94
CA LEU A 204 8.12 -9.65 -6.30
C LEU A 204 9.63 -9.77 -6.50
N CYS A 205 10.14 -11.00 -6.65
CA CYS A 205 11.56 -11.24 -6.93
C CYS A 205 11.95 -10.87 -8.36
N GLU A 206 11.06 -11.08 -9.33
CA GLU A 206 11.32 -10.84 -10.75
C GLU A 206 11.10 -9.37 -11.17
N LEU A 207 10.22 -8.63 -10.48
CA LEU A 207 9.91 -7.25 -10.84
C LEU A 207 11.10 -6.32 -10.62
N PRO A 208 11.39 -5.41 -11.58
CA PRO A 208 12.37 -4.34 -11.42
C PRO A 208 11.77 -3.22 -10.52
N LEU A 209 11.79 -3.44 -9.19
CA LEU A 209 11.21 -2.51 -8.23
C LEU A 209 11.96 -1.17 -8.22
N ALA A 210 11.23 -0.08 -8.16
CA ALA A 210 11.78 1.28 -8.17
C ALA A 210 12.46 1.68 -6.86
N SER A 211 12.12 1.04 -5.76
CA SER A 211 12.51 1.49 -4.42
C SER A 211 12.53 0.34 -3.42
N SER A 212 13.33 0.48 -2.37
CA SER A 212 13.38 -0.49 -1.29
C SER A 212 12.06 -0.55 -0.52
N ARG A 213 11.60 -1.75 -0.24
CA ARG A 213 10.35 -2.04 0.50
C ARG A 213 10.46 -3.36 1.24
N SER A 214 9.58 -3.52 2.21
CA SER A 214 9.23 -4.80 2.79
C SER A 214 7.78 -5.10 2.42
N PHE A 215 7.54 -6.29 1.85
CA PHE A 215 6.21 -6.77 1.49
C PHE A 215 5.84 -7.94 2.39
N MET A 216 4.75 -7.79 3.14
CA MET A 216 4.20 -8.88 3.95
C MET A 216 3.13 -9.59 3.14
N ILE A 217 3.29 -10.88 2.92
CA ILE A 217 2.36 -11.76 2.19
C ILE A 217 1.80 -12.77 3.18
N CYS A 218 0.50 -12.98 3.15
CA CYS A 218 -0.18 -13.97 3.99
C CYS A 218 -1.17 -14.76 3.15
N GLY A 219 -0.99 -16.06 3.12
CA GLY A 219 -1.93 -17.04 2.56
C GLY A 219 -2.51 -17.91 3.66
N GLU A 220 -3.14 -19.05 3.29
CA GLU A 220 -3.83 -19.92 4.25
C GLU A 220 -2.85 -20.60 5.24
N GLU A 221 -1.70 -21.07 4.75
CA GLU A 221 -0.76 -21.88 5.54
C GLU A 221 0.60 -21.20 5.76
N ARG A 222 0.88 -20.10 5.05
CA ARG A 222 2.20 -19.45 5.04
C ARG A 222 2.10 -17.94 5.13
N ALA A 223 2.96 -17.37 5.95
CA ALA A 223 3.25 -15.94 5.98
C ALA A 223 4.72 -15.71 5.60
N VAL A 224 4.96 -14.77 4.70
CA VAL A 224 6.29 -14.45 4.17
C VAL A 224 6.47 -12.95 4.12
N CYS A 225 7.64 -12.47 4.53
CA CYS A 225 8.06 -11.09 4.35
C CYS A 225 9.19 -11.03 3.33
N VAL A 226 8.99 -10.30 2.24
CA VAL A 226 10.01 -10.07 1.21
C VAL A 226 10.59 -8.68 1.42
N GLU A 227 11.82 -8.60 1.87
CA GLU A 227 12.58 -7.35 1.90
C GLU A 227 13.29 -7.13 0.56
N SER A 228 13.20 -5.93 0.01
CA SER A 228 13.86 -5.55 -1.24
C SER A 228 14.85 -4.41 -1.02
N LEU A 229 16.07 -4.58 -1.53
CA LEU A 229 17.16 -3.62 -1.47
C LEU A 229 17.85 -3.54 -2.84
N GLY A 230 17.49 -2.56 -3.66
CA GLY A 230 17.87 -2.52 -5.08
C GLY A 230 17.36 -3.77 -5.80
N SER A 231 18.26 -4.49 -6.49
CA SER A 231 17.94 -5.76 -7.17
C SER A 231 17.94 -6.99 -6.23
N GLN A 232 18.39 -6.84 -4.99
CA GLN A 232 18.48 -7.93 -4.03
C GLN A 232 17.14 -8.15 -3.31
N ARG A 233 16.86 -9.40 -2.94
CA ARG A 233 15.68 -9.82 -2.17
C ARG A 233 16.11 -10.70 -1.02
N SER A 234 15.52 -10.48 0.14
CA SER A 234 15.60 -11.37 1.29
C SER A 234 14.21 -11.86 1.64
N ILE A 235 14.08 -13.13 1.98
CA ILE A 235 12.81 -13.78 2.28
C ILE A 235 12.85 -14.26 3.72
N LEU A 236 11.96 -13.69 4.54
CA LEU A 236 11.76 -14.07 5.93
C LEU A 236 10.44 -14.84 6.03
N GLU A 237 10.45 -15.99 6.67
CA GLU A 237 9.26 -16.84 6.81
C GLU A 237 9.11 -17.30 8.26
N ASP A 238 7.91 -17.17 8.81
CA ASP A 238 7.51 -17.71 10.11
C ASP A 238 5.97 -17.82 10.15
N ALA A 239 5.45 -18.59 11.08
CA ALA A 239 4.01 -18.67 11.36
C ALA A 239 3.45 -17.34 11.92
N ASP A 240 4.30 -16.57 12.61
CA ASP A 240 4.02 -15.22 13.11
C ASP A 240 5.11 -14.27 12.64
N LEU A 241 4.76 -13.32 11.81
CA LEU A 241 5.67 -12.29 11.31
C LEU A 241 5.21 -10.91 11.72
N ALA A 242 6.16 -10.05 12.06
CA ALA A 242 5.93 -8.62 12.25
C ALA A 242 7.07 -7.83 11.60
N HIS A 243 6.73 -6.73 10.95
CA HIS A 243 7.67 -5.84 10.30
C HIS A 243 7.28 -4.37 10.52
N THR A 244 8.26 -3.52 10.54
CA THR A 244 8.09 -2.07 10.63
C THR A 244 8.92 -1.36 9.54
N ASN A 245 9.76 -0.39 9.86
CA ASN A 245 10.44 0.41 8.84
C ASN A 245 11.97 0.30 8.88
N HIS A 246 12.52 -0.79 9.38
CA HIS A 246 13.94 -1.10 9.30
C HIS A 246 14.12 -2.53 8.84
N PHE A 247 15.21 -2.81 8.15
CA PHE A 247 15.50 -4.16 7.67
C PHE A 247 15.71 -5.12 8.83
N LEU A 248 15.14 -6.32 8.70
CA LEU A 248 15.28 -7.42 9.65
C LEU A 248 16.33 -8.44 9.20
N ASP A 249 16.52 -8.59 7.88
CA ASP A 249 17.63 -9.38 7.34
C ASP A 249 18.99 -8.78 7.78
N PRO A 250 19.90 -9.59 8.34
CA PRO A 250 21.17 -9.08 8.87
C PRO A 250 22.02 -8.34 7.83
N ASP A 251 22.12 -8.86 6.60
CA ASP A 251 22.93 -8.27 5.53
C ASP A 251 22.33 -6.95 5.02
N PHE A 252 20.99 -6.84 5.04
CA PHE A 252 20.29 -5.62 4.68
C PHE A 252 20.30 -4.59 5.82
N ALA A 253 20.23 -5.06 7.08
CA ALA A 253 20.26 -4.21 8.26
C ALA A 253 21.57 -3.42 8.41
N GLU A 254 22.70 -3.93 7.90
CA GLU A 254 23.98 -3.21 7.83
C GLU A 254 23.97 -2.07 6.80
N ARG A 255 23.05 -2.13 5.81
CA ARG A 255 22.89 -1.17 4.72
C ARG A 255 21.63 -0.31 4.88
N ASP A 256 21.02 -0.36 6.08
CA ASP A 256 19.83 0.40 6.44
C ASP A 256 20.18 1.88 6.63
N GLU A 257 19.60 2.75 5.81
CA GLU A 257 19.85 4.20 5.79
C GLU A 257 18.77 5.02 6.51
N ILE A 258 17.87 4.34 7.24
CA ILE A 258 16.89 5.03 8.06
C ILE A 258 17.57 5.85 9.15
N ASN A 259 17.12 7.09 9.38
CA ASN A 259 17.69 7.92 10.43
C ASN A 259 17.42 7.33 11.83
N VAL A 260 18.26 7.72 12.80
CA VAL A 260 18.25 7.15 14.16
C VAL A 260 16.91 7.32 14.87
N PHE A 261 16.18 8.43 14.65
CA PHE A 261 14.90 8.69 15.31
C PHE A 261 13.80 7.78 14.76
N ALA A 262 13.73 7.67 13.44
CA ALA A 262 12.81 6.77 12.76
C ALA A 262 13.12 5.30 13.07
N LYS A 263 14.41 4.93 13.15
CA LYS A 263 14.86 3.58 13.53
C LYS A 263 14.44 3.21 14.96
N ASN A 264 14.55 4.16 15.89
CA ASN A 264 14.10 3.96 17.27
C ASN A 264 12.58 3.83 17.37
N SER A 265 11.81 4.64 16.61
CA SER A 265 10.37 4.48 16.52
C SER A 265 10.00 3.12 15.94
N SER A 266 10.61 2.74 14.83
CA SER A 266 10.42 1.46 14.14
C SER A 266 10.64 0.27 15.09
N ARG A 267 11.77 0.26 15.82
CA ARG A 267 12.10 -0.80 16.79
C ARG A 267 11.08 -0.91 17.92
N ARG A 268 10.68 0.23 18.50
CA ARG A 268 9.67 0.23 19.59
C ARG A 268 8.33 -0.32 19.14
N ARG A 269 7.89 -0.02 17.90
CA ARG A 269 6.65 -0.56 17.35
C ARG A 269 6.74 -2.05 17.10
N LEU A 270 7.87 -2.53 16.56
CA LEU A 270 8.11 -3.95 16.37
C LEU A 270 8.13 -4.71 17.71
N GLU A 271 8.79 -4.16 18.73
CA GLU A 271 8.83 -4.74 20.07
C GLU A 271 7.43 -4.78 20.69
N ALA A 272 6.65 -3.72 20.57
CA ALA A 272 5.27 -3.69 21.07
C ALA A 272 4.38 -4.77 20.44
N VAL A 273 4.51 -5.07 19.13
CA VAL A 273 3.80 -6.20 18.51
C VAL A 273 4.28 -7.53 19.07
N ARG A 274 5.60 -7.71 19.24
CA ARG A 274 6.17 -8.96 19.75
C ARG A 274 5.78 -9.23 21.22
N GLU A 275 5.78 -8.19 22.04
CA GLU A 275 5.38 -8.29 23.46
C GLU A 275 3.88 -8.56 23.62
N ALA A 276 3.04 -7.92 22.80
CA ALA A 276 1.60 -8.17 22.83
C ALA A 276 1.23 -9.57 22.31
N GLY A 277 2.05 -10.12 21.41
CA GLY A 277 1.70 -11.27 20.58
C GLY A 277 0.67 -10.92 19.52
N ILE A 278 0.63 -11.67 18.42
CA ILE A 278 -0.39 -11.49 17.37
C ILE A 278 -1.70 -12.13 17.83
N PRO A 279 -2.81 -11.36 17.89
CA PRO A 279 -4.10 -11.91 18.31
C PRO A 279 -4.62 -12.99 17.35
N ASP A 280 -5.51 -13.87 17.84
CA ASP A 280 -6.24 -14.81 16.98
C ASP A 280 -7.03 -14.08 15.90
N ALA A 281 -7.00 -14.58 14.68
CA ALA A 281 -7.64 -13.95 13.51
C ALA A 281 -9.15 -13.68 13.68
N SER A 282 -9.84 -14.40 14.56
CA SER A 282 -11.25 -14.18 14.90
C SER A 282 -11.46 -13.04 15.91
N ASP A 283 -10.44 -12.67 16.67
CA ASP A 283 -10.51 -11.62 17.69
C ASP A 283 -10.22 -10.22 17.11
N THR A 284 -11.16 -9.75 16.29
CA THR A 284 -11.09 -8.39 15.70
C THR A 284 -10.89 -7.30 16.74
N ALA A 285 -11.45 -7.45 17.96
CA ALA A 285 -11.36 -6.43 18.98
C ALA A 285 -9.93 -6.30 19.53
N SER A 286 -9.22 -7.40 19.71
CA SER A 286 -7.81 -7.37 20.14
C SER A 286 -6.89 -6.85 19.04
N HIS A 287 -7.11 -7.24 17.76
CA HIS A 287 -6.40 -6.62 16.63
C HIS A 287 -6.62 -5.10 16.59
N HIS A 288 -7.87 -4.64 16.66
CA HIS A 288 -8.18 -3.22 16.65
C HIS A 288 -7.51 -2.50 17.83
N ARG A 289 -7.57 -3.06 19.04
CA ARG A 289 -6.91 -2.49 20.22
C ARG A 289 -5.40 -2.35 20.00
N LEU A 290 -4.75 -3.37 19.44
CA LEU A 290 -3.31 -3.34 19.15
C LEU A 290 -2.96 -2.25 18.13
N LEU A 291 -3.74 -2.16 17.03
CA LEU A 291 -3.52 -1.16 15.97
C LEU A 291 -3.88 0.27 16.39
N SER A 292 -4.74 0.45 17.39
CA SER A 292 -5.19 1.75 17.88
C SER A 292 -4.48 2.23 19.16
N THR A 293 -3.41 1.53 19.58
CA THR A 293 -2.66 1.88 20.79
C THR A 293 -1.22 2.29 20.46
N PRO A 294 -0.74 3.46 20.97
CA PRO A 294 0.68 3.79 20.86
C PRO A 294 1.58 2.72 21.51
N PRO A 295 2.77 2.45 20.96
CA PRO A 295 3.44 3.19 19.89
C PRO A 295 3.03 2.79 18.47
N ILE A 296 2.18 1.76 18.27
CA ILE A 296 1.76 1.27 16.96
C ILE A 296 0.89 2.32 16.26
N LEU A 297 -0.10 2.87 16.95
CA LEU A 297 -0.78 4.09 16.53
C LEU A 297 0.18 5.26 16.61
N VAL A 298 0.39 5.96 15.50
CA VAL A 298 1.13 7.22 15.42
C VAL A 298 0.13 8.37 15.36
N PRO A 299 -0.03 9.15 16.45
CA PRO A 299 -1.04 10.19 16.50
C PRO A 299 -0.68 11.40 15.62
N ASP A 300 -1.69 12.15 15.20
CA ASP A 300 -1.51 13.43 14.52
C ASP A 300 -0.82 14.44 15.46
N ASN A 301 0.24 15.08 14.96
CA ASN A 301 0.97 16.14 15.66
C ASN A 301 0.79 17.54 15.04
N GLY A 302 -0.10 17.65 14.04
CA GLY A 302 -0.42 18.90 13.35
C GLY A 302 0.58 19.30 12.24
N ASP A 303 1.66 18.57 12.02
CA ASP A 303 2.63 18.84 10.94
C ASP A 303 2.40 17.89 9.76
N ILE A 304 1.87 18.41 8.65
CA ILE A 304 1.61 17.66 7.41
C ILE A 304 2.85 16.93 6.86
N ARG A 305 4.05 17.35 7.21
CA ARG A 305 5.30 16.73 6.77
C ARG A 305 5.64 15.46 7.54
N ARG A 306 5.00 15.25 8.67
CA ARG A 306 5.22 14.07 9.51
C ARG A 306 4.18 13.00 9.20
N GLU A 307 4.64 11.77 9.28
CA GLU A 307 3.78 10.60 9.19
C GLU A 307 2.87 10.54 10.42
N ARG A 308 1.63 10.12 10.18
CA ARG A 308 0.63 9.77 11.19
C ARG A 308 -0.20 8.61 10.69
N THR A 309 -0.83 7.88 11.56
CA THR A 309 -1.76 6.82 11.17
C THR A 309 -2.95 7.43 10.43
N VAL A 310 -3.10 7.08 9.16
CA VAL A 310 -4.20 7.50 8.28
C VAL A 310 -5.22 6.39 8.06
N ALA A 311 -4.87 5.15 8.42
CA ALA A 311 -5.78 4.00 8.45
C ALA A 311 -5.20 2.87 9.29
N ALA A 312 -6.07 2.04 9.87
CA ALA A 312 -5.74 0.70 10.33
C ALA A 312 -6.56 -0.33 9.55
N VAL A 313 -5.93 -1.46 9.22
CA VAL A 313 -6.53 -2.48 8.35
C VAL A 313 -6.28 -3.87 8.90
N ILE A 314 -7.30 -4.74 8.78
CA ILE A 314 -7.17 -6.18 8.98
C ILE A 314 -7.63 -6.85 7.69
N LEU A 315 -6.77 -7.69 7.13
CA LEU A 315 -7.05 -8.53 5.97
C LEU A 315 -7.28 -9.97 6.44
N ARG A 316 -8.34 -10.58 5.94
CA ARG A 316 -8.69 -11.96 6.18
C ARG A 316 -8.62 -12.73 4.86
N PRO A 317 -7.47 -13.37 4.54
CA PRO A 317 -7.30 -14.12 3.29
C PRO A 317 -8.36 -15.20 3.10
N ASP A 318 -8.66 -15.96 4.15
CA ASP A 318 -9.67 -17.04 4.17
C ASP A 318 -11.10 -16.58 3.88
N LEU A 319 -11.40 -15.31 4.12
CA LEU A 319 -12.73 -14.72 3.91
C LEU A 319 -12.79 -13.79 2.68
N GLY A 320 -11.64 -13.44 2.08
CA GLY A 320 -11.58 -12.38 1.08
C GLY A 320 -12.09 -11.05 1.62
N GLU A 321 -11.68 -10.65 2.84
CA GLU A 321 -12.26 -9.53 3.58
C GLU A 321 -11.21 -8.49 3.95
N ILE A 322 -11.59 -7.20 3.82
CA ILE A 322 -10.89 -6.04 4.37
C ILE A 322 -11.75 -5.44 5.47
N ARG A 323 -11.19 -5.28 6.67
CA ARG A 323 -11.72 -4.43 7.75
C ARG A 323 -10.86 -3.19 7.84
N LEU A 324 -11.47 -2.02 7.76
CA LEU A 324 -10.80 -0.73 7.64
C LEU A 324 -11.32 0.25 8.69
N TRP A 325 -10.42 0.89 9.41
CA TRP A 325 -10.66 2.07 10.24
C TRP A 325 -9.95 3.27 9.60
N PRO A 326 -10.68 4.15 8.89
CA PRO A 326 -10.08 5.29 8.18
C PRO A 326 -9.73 6.42 9.14
N GLY A 327 -8.56 7.03 8.97
CA GLY A 327 -8.03 8.05 9.87
C GLY A 327 -7.42 7.45 11.14
N ASP A 328 -7.60 8.14 12.27
CA ASP A 328 -7.18 7.66 13.58
C ASP A 328 -8.06 6.47 14.03
N PRO A 329 -7.53 5.24 14.08
CA PRO A 329 -8.31 4.06 14.41
C PRO A 329 -8.86 4.06 15.84
N SER A 330 -8.31 4.87 16.76
CA SER A 330 -8.83 4.96 18.13
C SER A 330 -10.18 5.68 18.22
N THR A 331 -10.55 6.44 17.19
CA THR A 331 -11.79 7.22 17.11
C THR A 331 -12.65 6.90 15.90
N ALA A 332 -12.09 6.20 14.91
CA ALA A 332 -12.79 5.87 13.67
C ALA A 332 -13.77 4.71 13.85
N GLU A 333 -14.87 4.75 13.07
CA GLU A 333 -15.76 3.59 12.91
C GLU A 333 -15.19 2.60 11.90
N GLY A 334 -15.19 1.32 12.25
CA GLY A 334 -14.74 0.24 11.38
C GLY A 334 -15.74 -0.03 10.24
N GLN A 335 -15.20 -0.28 9.05
CA GLN A 335 -15.95 -0.68 7.86
C GLN A 335 -15.47 -2.04 7.39
N VAL A 336 -16.37 -2.86 6.86
CA VAL A 336 -16.06 -4.21 6.36
C VAL A 336 -16.46 -4.31 4.90
N HIS A 337 -15.54 -4.79 4.07
CA HIS A 337 -15.75 -5.09 2.66
C HIS A 337 -15.37 -6.55 2.40
N SER A 338 -16.20 -7.28 1.64
CA SER A 338 -15.99 -8.71 1.36
C SER A 338 -16.21 -9.01 -0.12
N LEU A 339 -15.33 -9.82 -0.70
CA LEU A 339 -15.46 -10.33 -2.07
C LEU A 339 -16.74 -11.14 -2.25
N GLN A 340 -17.25 -11.80 -1.19
CA GLN A 340 -18.48 -12.56 -1.23
C GLN A 340 -19.71 -11.66 -1.42
N GLN A 341 -19.76 -10.51 -0.74
CA GLN A 341 -20.85 -9.53 -0.88
C GLN A 341 -20.90 -8.94 -2.29
N TRP A 342 -19.75 -8.72 -2.90
CA TRP A 342 -19.65 -8.22 -4.27
C TRP A 342 -20.14 -9.24 -5.30
N SER A 343 -19.90 -10.55 -5.10
CA SER A 343 -20.42 -11.61 -5.97
C SER A 343 -21.94 -11.68 -6.00
N ALA A 344 -22.60 -11.38 -4.88
CA ALA A 344 -24.06 -11.41 -4.77
C ALA A 344 -24.74 -10.25 -5.51
N SER A 345 -24.09 -9.10 -5.62
CA SER A 345 -24.62 -7.92 -6.35
C SER A 345 -24.46 -8.01 -7.87
N GLY A 346 -23.51 -8.83 -8.37
CA GLY A 346 -23.24 -9.00 -9.82
C GLY A 346 -24.13 -10.00 -10.55
N SER A 347 -24.90 -10.84 -9.83
CA SER A 347 -25.76 -11.87 -10.43
C SER A 347 -27.17 -11.38 -10.83
N HIS A 348 -27.44 -10.08 -10.74
CA HIS A 348 -28.74 -9.47 -11.06
C HIS A 348 -28.70 -8.46 -12.23
N ARG A 349 -27.74 -8.56 -13.16
CA ARG A 349 -27.75 -7.75 -14.39
C ARG A 349 -27.69 -8.60 -15.64
#